data_56b785525b3f2a0fde428b1a657b5706
#
_entry.id   56b785525b3f2a0fde428b1a657b5706
#
_cell.length_a   1.000
_cell.length_b   1.000
_cell.length_c   1.000
_cell.angle_alpha   90.00
_cell.angle_beta   90.00
_cell.angle_gamma   90.00
#
_symmetry.space_group_name_H-M   'P 1'
#
loop_
_entity.id
_entity.type
_entity.pdbx_description
1 polymer ?
#
loop_
_entity_poly.entity_id
_entity_poly.type
_entity_poly.pdbx_seq_one_letter_code
_entity_poly.pdbx_strand_id
1 'polypeptide(L)'
;MGTLQNQVEEALRDVIDPELGINIVDLGLIYDIAVYEESIVHVLMTLTTPGCPMHGTIANDVERTLALIPWVKSSKVQVTYSPPWTPERLSAHARILLGG
;
A
#
# COMPACT_ATOMS: atom_id res chain seq x y z
N MET A 1 -4.96 -20.72 -0.04
CA MET A 1 -4.43 -20.29 -1.33
C MET A 1 -4.63 -18.80 -1.51
N GLY A 2 -3.60 -18.08 -1.86
CA GLY A 2 -3.71 -16.67 -2.14
C GLY A 2 -4.24 -16.42 -3.54
N THR A 3 -5.08 -15.39 -3.66
CA THR A 3 -5.41 -14.84 -4.97
C THR A 3 -4.24 -14.00 -5.45
N LEU A 4 -4.27 -13.57 -6.72
CA LEU A 4 -3.26 -12.64 -7.21
C LEU A 4 -3.27 -11.33 -6.42
N GLN A 5 -4.46 -10.88 -6.02
CA GLN A 5 -4.57 -9.69 -5.17
C GLN A 5 -3.89 -9.90 -3.82
N ASN A 6 -4.02 -11.08 -3.22
CA ASN A 6 -3.35 -11.38 -1.97
C ASN A 6 -1.85 -11.41 -2.12
N GLN A 7 -1.34 -11.90 -3.25
CA GLN A 7 0.10 -11.89 -3.52
C GLN A 7 0.63 -10.47 -3.61
N VAL A 8 -0.12 -9.57 -4.25
CA VAL A 8 0.24 -8.15 -4.32
C VAL A 8 0.25 -7.54 -2.93
N GLU A 9 -0.80 -7.79 -2.14
CA GLU A 9 -0.90 -7.27 -0.78
C GLU A 9 0.28 -7.73 0.07
N GLU A 10 0.63 -9.01 0.00
CA GLU A 10 1.78 -9.53 0.76
C GLU A 10 3.08 -8.87 0.34
N ALA A 11 3.28 -8.63 -0.96
CA ALA A 11 4.46 -7.92 -1.42
C ALA A 11 4.51 -6.49 -0.89
N LEU A 12 3.37 -5.83 -0.80
CA LEU A 12 3.29 -4.45 -0.31
C LEU A 12 3.59 -4.32 1.18
N ARG A 13 3.56 -5.42 1.94
CA ARG A 13 3.96 -5.41 3.35
C ARG A 13 5.46 -5.12 3.51
N ASP A 14 6.23 -5.18 2.46
CA ASP A 14 7.64 -4.79 2.50
C ASP A 14 7.84 -3.26 2.42
N VAL A 15 6.78 -2.51 2.10
CA VAL A 15 6.86 -1.05 2.03
C VAL A 15 6.51 -0.48 3.40
N ILE A 16 7.46 0.22 4.00
CA ILE A 16 7.34 0.75 5.36
C ILE A 16 7.20 2.26 5.32
N ASP A 17 6.20 2.77 6.06
CA ASP A 17 6.06 4.21 6.25
C ASP A 17 7.21 4.68 7.16
N PRO A 18 8.06 5.60 6.69
CA PRO A 18 9.23 6.00 7.46
C PRO A 18 8.89 6.79 8.72
N GLU A 19 7.72 7.42 8.78
CA GLU A 19 7.32 8.17 9.96
C GLU A 19 6.85 7.27 11.10
N LEU A 20 6.13 6.20 10.77
CA LEU A 20 5.52 5.34 11.76
C LEU A 20 6.24 4.01 11.95
N GLY A 21 7.12 3.64 11.00
CA GLY A 21 7.86 2.38 11.07
C GLY A 21 7.01 1.14 10.88
N ILE A 22 5.84 1.29 10.28
CA ILE A 22 4.88 0.20 10.08
C ILE A 22 4.59 0.09 8.59
N ASN A 23 4.37 -1.13 8.11
CA ASN A 23 4.10 -1.34 6.69
C ASN A 23 2.75 -0.73 6.29
N ILE A 24 2.65 -0.32 5.03
CA ILE A 24 1.50 0.42 4.53
C ILE A 24 0.22 -0.40 4.50
N VAL A 25 0.31 -1.72 4.46
CA VAL A 25 -0.88 -2.58 4.48
C VAL A 25 -1.52 -2.55 5.86
N ASP A 26 -0.71 -2.74 6.92
CA ASP A 26 -1.21 -2.70 8.28
C ASP A 26 -1.67 -1.30 8.71
N LEU A 27 -1.10 -0.26 8.12
CA LEU A 27 -1.56 1.11 8.35
C LEU A 27 -2.93 1.38 7.72
N GLY A 28 -3.38 0.52 6.80
CA GLY A 28 -4.64 0.74 6.11
C GLY A 28 -4.55 1.78 5.02
N LEU A 29 -3.37 1.97 4.43
CA LEU A 29 -3.17 2.93 3.34
C LEU A 29 -3.62 2.40 2.00
N ILE A 30 -3.74 1.09 1.85
CA ILE A 30 -4.15 0.46 0.60
C ILE A 30 -5.67 0.37 0.58
N TYR A 31 -6.30 1.09 -0.34
CA TYR A 31 -7.75 1.13 -0.45
C TYR A 31 -8.29 0.08 -1.41
N ASP A 32 -7.58 -0.19 -2.50
CA ASP A 32 -8.02 -1.17 -3.47
C ASP A 32 -6.82 -1.69 -4.25
N ILE A 33 -6.90 -2.96 -4.63
CA ILE A 33 -5.92 -3.61 -5.49
C ILE A 33 -6.71 -4.29 -6.61
N ALA A 34 -6.46 -3.91 -7.85
CA ALA A 34 -7.09 -4.50 -9.00
C ALA A 34 -6.02 -5.19 -9.85
N VAL A 35 -6.27 -6.44 -10.19
CA VAL A 35 -5.41 -7.19 -11.10
C VAL A 35 -6.21 -7.46 -12.36
N TYR A 36 -5.73 -6.94 -13.48
CA TYR A 36 -6.38 -7.07 -14.76
C TYR A 36 -5.74 -8.17 -15.60
N GLU A 37 -6.40 -8.54 -16.67
CA GLU A 37 -5.83 -9.43 -17.66
C GLU A 37 -4.49 -8.85 -18.14
N GLU A 38 -3.63 -9.69 -18.66
CA GLU A 38 -2.29 -9.30 -19.11
C GLU A 38 -1.36 -8.87 -17.98
N SER A 39 -1.72 -9.24 -16.74
CA SER A 39 -0.84 -9.01 -15.58
C SER A 39 -0.57 -7.53 -15.28
N ILE A 40 -1.60 -6.71 -15.46
CA ILE A 40 -1.56 -5.30 -15.11
C ILE A 40 -2.16 -5.14 -13.71
N VAL A 41 -1.45 -4.44 -12.82
CA VAL A 41 -1.86 -4.23 -11.44
C VAL A 41 -2.11 -2.75 -11.20
N HIS A 42 -3.28 -2.41 -10.67
CA HIS A 42 -3.57 -1.05 -10.22
C HIS A 42 -3.75 -1.05 -8.71
N VAL A 43 -3.10 -0.10 -8.03
CA VAL A 43 -3.23 0.07 -6.60
C VAL A 43 -3.78 1.46 -6.33
N LEU A 44 -4.88 1.52 -5.58
CA LEU A 44 -5.43 2.77 -5.08
C LEU A 44 -5.05 2.86 -3.60
N MET A 45 -4.38 3.92 -3.23
CA MET A 45 -3.88 4.09 -1.87
C MET A 45 -4.03 5.52 -1.40
N THR A 46 -3.86 5.71 -0.10
CA THR A 46 -3.82 7.04 0.49
C THR A 46 -2.56 7.18 1.34
N LEU A 47 -2.41 8.35 1.94
CA LEU A 47 -1.30 8.66 2.83
C LEU A 47 -1.86 9.24 4.12
N THR A 48 -1.09 9.12 5.22
CA THR A 48 -1.57 9.57 6.53
C THR A 48 -1.68 11.08 6.64
N THR A 49 -0.85 11.81 5.87
CA THR A 49 -0.83 13.28 5.91
C THR A 49 -0.82 13.83 4.49
N PRO A 50 -1.90 14.50 4.07
CA PRO A 50 -1.92 15.16 2.76
C PRO A 50 -0.79 16.19 2.65
N GLY A 51 -0.11 16.20 1.51
CA GLY A 51 1.00 17.13 1.28
C GLY A 51 2.29 16.77 1.98
N CYS A 52 2.37 15.61 2.61
CA CYS A 52 3.60 15.13 3.22
C CYS A 52 4.71 15.03 2.17
N PRO A 53 5.90 15.57 2.43
CA PRO A 53 6.99 15.48 1.45
C PRO A 53 7.45 14.05 1.16
N MET A 54 7.08 13.11 2.01
CA MET A 54 7.42 11.70 1.82
C MET A 54 6.48 10.95 0.89
N HIS A 55 5.38 11.55 0.45
CA HIS A 55 4.39 10.80 -0.32
C HIS A 55 4.93 10.28 -1.66
N GLY A 56 5.78 11.06 -2.32
CA GLY A 56 6.40 10.62 -3.57
C GLY A 56 7.30 9.41 -3.35
N THR A 57 8.00 9.38 -2.22
CA THR A 57 8.88 8.27 -1.86
C THR A 57 8.08 7.00 -1.64
N ILE A 58 6.97 7.09 -0.90
CA ILE A 58 6.13 5.90 -0.62
C ILE A 58 5.52 5.37 -1.92
N ALA A 59 4.97 6.24 -2.76
CA ALA A 59 4.40 5.82 -4.03
C ALA A 59 5.45 5.17 -4.94
N ASN A 60 6.65 5.73 -4.98
CA ASN A 60 7.75 5.14 -5.75
C ASN A 60 8.16 3.78 -5.21
N ASP A 61 8.18 3.60 -3.89
CA ASP A 61 8.49 2.33 -3.27
C ASP A 61 7.43 1.28 -3.61
N VAL A 62 6.16 1.67 -3.64
CA VAL A 62 5.08 0.78 -4.05
C VAL A 62 5.27 0.35 -5.49
N GLU A 63 5.54 1.29 -6.40
CA GLU A 63 5.77 0.96 -7.81
C GLU A 63 6.96 0.04 -7.98
N ARG A 64 8.04 0.30 -7.26
CA ARG A 64 9.24 -0.54 -7.32
C ARG A 64 8.94 -1.95 -6.82
N THR A 65 8.20 -2.07 -5.72
CA THR A 65 7.83 -3.36 -5.16
C THR A 65 6.97 -4.15 -6.13
N LEU A 66 6.00 -3.49 -6.77
CA LEU A 66 5.17 -4.15 -7.77
C LEU A 66 5.99 -4.64 -8.96
N ALA A 67 6.98 -3.86 -9.37
CA ALA A 67 7.86 -4.24 -10.49
C ALA A 67 8.72 -5.46 -10.18
N LEU A 68 8.95 -5.76 -8.91
CA LEU A 68 9.73 -6.95 -8.50
C LEU A 68 8.91 -8.23 -8.53
N ILE A 69 7.60 -8.14 -8.65
CA ILE A 69 6.75 -9.34 -8.73
C ILE A 69 6.89 -9.93 -10.14
N PRO A 70 7.35 -11.20 -10.26
CA PRO A 70 7.73 -11.75 -11.57
C PRO A 70 6.62 -11.76 -12.62
N TRP A 71 5.35 -11.92 -12.20
CA TRP A 71 4.26 -12.02 -13.17
C TRP A 71 3.63 -10.65 -13.50
N VAL A 72 4.04 -9.57 -12.84
CA VAL A 72 3.48 -8.24 -13.10
C VAL A 72 4.20 -7.63 -14.30
N LYS A 73 3.44 -7.30 -15.35
CA LYS A 73 3.98 -6.67 -16.55
C LYS A 73 4.02 -5.15 -16.43
N SER A 74 2.97 -4.58 -15.86
CA SER A 74 2.95 -3.15 -15.61
C SER A 74 2.10 -2.87 -14.38
N SER A 75 2.31 -1.70 -13.78
CA SER A 75 1.57 -1.31 -12.61
C SER A 75 1.26 0.17 -12.64
N LYS A 76 0.20 0.55 -11.94
CA LYS A 76 -0.17 1.94 -11.75
C LYS A 76 -0.54 2.14 -10.30
N VAL A 77 0.02 3.17 -9.68
CA VAL A 77 -0.31 3.56 -8.32
C VAL A 77 -1.01 4.89 -8.37
N GLN A 78 -2.20 4.95 -7.78
CA GLN A 78 -2.97 6.17 -7.68
C GLN A 78 -3.13 6.53 -6.21
N VAL A 79 -2.78 7.76 -5.85
CA VAL A 79 -2.93 8.28 -4.48
C VAL A 79 -4.20 9.11 -4.43
N THR A 80 -5.04 8.84 -3.44
CA THR A 80 -6.27 9.61 -3.20
C THR A 80 -6.33 10.00 -1.72
N TYR A 81 -6.98 11.12 -1.43
CA TYR A 81 -7.22 11.55 -0.06
C TYR A 81 -8.71 11.51 0.29
N SER A 82 -9.49 10.83 -0.53
CA SER A 82 -10.93 10.69 -0.31
C SER A 82 -11.32 9.20 -0.43
N PRO A 83 -11.81 8.59 0.65
CA PRO A 83 -11.95 9.15 1.98
C PRO A 83 -10.59 9.36 2.67
N PRO A 84 -10.48 10.30 3.61
CA PRO A 84 -9.21 10.52 4.32
C PRO A 84 -8.87 9.33 5.20
N TRP A 85 -7.58 9.09 5.37
CA TRP A 85 -7.11 8.06 6.28
C TRP A 85 -7.44 8.45 7.72
N THR A 86 -7.83 7.45 8.53
CA THR A 86 -8.05 7.62 9.96
C THR A 86 -7.39 6.47 10.71
N PRO A 87 -7.07 6.63 12.00
CA PRO A 87 -6.49 5.54 12.80
C PRO A 87 -7.38 4.30 12.89
N GLU A 88 -8.66 4.42 12.60
CA GLU A 88 -9.57 3.27 12.59
C GLU A 88 -9.21 2.25 11.52
N ARG A 89 -8.44 2.67 10.51
CA ARG A 89 -8.00 1.79 9.43
C ARG A 89 -6.79 0.94 9.79
N LEU A 90 -6.17 1.18 10.96
CA LEU A 90 -5.06 0.39 11.43
C LEU A 90 -5.49 -1.05 11.64
N SER A 91 -4.64 -2.01 11.23
CA SER A 91 -4.85 -3.41 11.57
C SER A 91 -4.67 -3.61 13.08
N ALA A 92 -5.13 -4.75 13.60
CA ALA A 92 -4.92 -5.08 15.00
C ALA A 92 -3.43 -5.11 15.33
N HIS A 93 -2.60 -5.64 14.42
CA HIS A 93 -1.16 -5.68 14.59
C HIS A 93 -0.57 -4.27 14.70
N ALA A 94 -0.98 -3.37 13.81
CA ALA A 94 -0.49 -1.98 13.84
C ALA A 94 -0.91 -1.25 15.10
N ARG A 95 -2.13 -1.49 15.58
CA ARG A 95 -2.61 -0.89 16.83
C ARG A 95 -1.75 -1.30 18.03
N ILE A 96 -1.37 -2.57 18.07
CA ILE A 96 -0.50 -3.07 19.13
C ILE A 96 0.87 -2.38 19.06
N LEU A 97 1.44 -2.27 17.87
CA LEU A 97 2.75 -1.65 17.67
C LEU A 97 2.76 -0.17 18.06
N LEU A 98 1.66 0.52 17.85
CA LEU A 98 1.55 1.95 18.16
C LEU A 98 1.06 2.23 19.59
N GLY A 99 0.80 1.17 20.37
CA GLY A 99 0.44 1.31 21.78
C GLY A 99 -0.99 1.73 22.02
N GLY A 100 -1.81 1.62 21.02
CA GLY A 100 -3.20 2.01 21.13
C GLY A 100 -4.18 0.98 20.59
#